data_13bd70371e3c46a5e4a62f4f1d85302d
#
_entry.id   13bd70371e3c46a5e4a62f4f1d85302d
#
_cell.length_a   1.000
_cell.length_b   1.000
_cell.length_c   1.000
_cell.angle_alpha   90.00
_cell.angle_beta   90.00
_cell.angle_gamma   90.00
#
_symmetry.space_group_name_H-M   'P 1'
#
loop_
_entity.id
_entity.type
_entity.pdbx_description
1 polymer ?
#
loop_
_entity_poly.entity_id
_entity_poly.type
_entity_poly.pdbx_seq_one_letter_code
_entity_poly.pdbx_strand_id
1 'polypeptide(L)'
;MRHPDTITETPAPAAEAPATSRRALLRGIGLASVGAAALAAGCTKGEAAAAPATAPAAPVVDKSVAIMGANESPFGPSKKAVAAMIEKASLTARYADPEGEELKKQIAAIEGVDPQQVFLANGSTPILAAFGEIVAAKGKGQLVTSIATYEGVPRSVAEYGAEIIMTPLTADYAIDLDAMAAKVSKKTTATYVCNPNNPTGNMVDPVKLRAFAIEASKTAPCFIDEAYLHLCDDYNANVMTSLVREGHNVVIGRTFSKIYGMAGQRLGYGISQPELAQKMAMATRMGGVNHLGLIAGMASIADAEFVPAMQPKFKAGRERLFKIAKDLGRKIAANPQASFVFFDVGMPNSVFAEKMMAEGVRVVGRAWPGYETWTRISVGDDWEMDRCEAALKKVLAA
;
A
#
# COMPACT_ATOMS: atom_id res chain seq x y z
N MET A 1 -13.51 56.01 32.72
CA MET A 1 -14.13 55.45 33.94
C MET A 1 -14.14 53.95 33.86
N ARG A 2 -13.41 53.34 34.78
CA ARG A 2 -13.50 51.99 35.35
C ARG A 2 -13.54 50.75 34.41
N HIS A 3 -12.43 50.01 34.43
CA HIS A 3 -12.39 48.54 34.31
C HIS A 3 -13.25 47.88 35.41
N PRO A 4 -13.73 46.62 35.18
CA PRO A 4 -13.27 45.55 36.07
C PRO A 4 -12.93 44.23 35.34
N ASP A 5 -11.90 43.68 35.86
CA ASP A 5 -11.66 42.40 36.55
C ASP A 5 -11.39 41.19 35.65
N THR A 6 -10.12 40.91 35.52
CA THR A 6 -9.51 39.64 35.19
C THR A 6 -9.75 38.62 36.30
N ILE A 7 -10.39 37.52 36.00
CA ILE A 7 -10.38 36.32 36.85
C ILE A 7 -9.33 35.36 36.26
N THR A 8 -8.23 35.23 36.99
CA THR A 8 -7.22 34.20 36.78
C THR A 8 -7.67 32.92 37.46
N GLU A 9 -8.09 31.90 36.68
CA GLU A 9 -8.23 30.55 37.20
C GLU A 9 -6.88 29.83 37.16
N THR A 10 -6.44 29.44 38.36
CA THR A 10 -5.25 28.61 38.61
C THR A 10 -5.63 27.16 38.28
N PRO A 11 -4.89 26.41 37.44
CA PRO A 11 -5.16 25.01 37.25
C PRO A 11 -4.77 24.15 38.48
N ALA A 12 -5.65 23.27 38.89
CA ALA A 12 -5.44 22.30 39.95
C ALA A 12 -4.29 21.33 39.62
N PRO A 13 -3.55 20.83 40.62
CA PRO A 13 -2.41 19.92 40.36
C PRO A 13 -2.89 18.56 39.88
N ALA A 14 -2.25 18.08 38.80
CA ALA A 14 -2.43 16.74 38.27
C ALA A 14 -1.97 15.68 39.30
N ALA A 15 -2.81 14.69 39.54
CA ALA A 15 -2.50 13.55 40.39
C ALA A 15 -1.35 12.72 39.78
N GLU A 16 -0.26 12.58 40.51
CA GLU A 16 0.85 11.70 40.14
C GLU A 16 0.42 10.22 40.18
N ALA A 17 0.55 9.52 39.06
CA ALA A 17 0.44 8.09 38.98
C ALA A 17 1.69 7.44 39.65
N PRO A 18 1.57 6.34 40.41
CA PRO A 18 2.68 5.74 41.10
C PRO A 18 3.69 5.16 40.12
N ALA A 19 4.95 5.59 40.25
CA ALA A 19 6.10 5.07 39.51
C ALA A 19 6.38 3.62 39.88
N THR A 20 6.00 2.68 39.04
CA THR A 20 6.45 1.28 39.17
C THR A 20 7.91 1.15 38.77
N SER A 21 8.75 0.93 39.78
CA SER A 21 10.19 0.73 39.64
C SER A 21 10.51 -0.47 38.75
N ARG A 22 11.37 -0.29 37.74
CA ARG A 22 11.95 -1.35 36.89
C ARG A 22 12.57 -2.54 37.67
N ARG A 23 12.79 -2.42 38.98
CA ARG A 23 13.31 -3.49 39.84
C ARG A 23 12.25 -4.51 40.29
N ALA A 24 10.96 -4.23 40.16
CA ALA A 24 9.88 -5.13 40.56
C ALA A 24 9.57 -6.19 39.47
N LEU A 25 9.93 -5.96 38.22
CA LEU A 25 9.64 -6.89 37.11
C LEU A 25 10.62 -8.08 37.00
N LEU A 26 11.74 -8.04 37.70
CA LEU A 26 12.79 -9.09 37.62
C LEU A 26 12.80 -10.11 38.76
N ARG A 27 11.79 -10.11 39.65
CA ARG A 27 11.72 -11.03 40.79
C ARG A 27 10.75 -12.21 40.64
N GLY A 28 10.22 -12.46 39.44
CA GLY A 28 9.17 -13.47 39.19
C GLY A 28 9.63 -14.73 38.42
N ILE A 29 10.94 -14.95 38.19
CA ILE A 29 11.38 -16.17 37.52
C ILE A 29 12.06 -17.07 38.58
N GLY A 30 11.29 -18.03 39.08
CA GLY A 30 11.78 -19.04 40.00
C GLY A 30 12.79 -19.98 39.36
N LEU A 31 13.97 -20.11 39.97
CA LEU A 31 14.96 -21.11 39.66
C LEU A 31 14.43 -22.51 40.06
N ALA A 32 14.19 -23.37 39.07
CA ALA A 32 14.09 -24.79 39.27
C ALA A 32 15.50 -25.38 39.01
N SER A 33 16.19 -25.74 40.08
CA SER A 33 17.44 -26.48 40.05
C SER A 33 17.18 -27.94 39.64
N VAL A 34 17.74 -28.39 38.52
CA VAL A 34 17.84 -29.81 38.17
C VAL A 34 19.30 -30.23 38.32
N GLY A 35 19.48 -31.25 39.16
CA GLY A 35 20.77 -31.77 39.58
C GLY A 35 21.57 -32.42 38.45
N ALA A 36 22.87 -32.23 38.53
CA ALA A 36 23.87 -32.93 37.71
C ALA A 36 23.99 -34.39 38.12
N ALA A 37 23.73 -35.31 37.20
CA ALA A 37 24.22 -36.67 37.28
C ALA A 37 25.14 -36.90 36.08
N ALA A 38 26.41 -36.99 36.34
CA ALA A 38 27.44 -37.43 35.40
C ALA A 38 27.34 -38.93 35.16
N LEU A 39 27.23 -39.35 33.91
CA LEU A 39 27.56 -40.70 33.46
C LEU A 39 28.28 -40.62 32.11
N ALA A 40 29.57 -40.94 32.16
CA ALA A 40 30.40 -41.14 30.98
C ALA A 40 30.07 -42.48 30.32
N ALA A 41 29.75 -42.47 29.01
CA ALA A 41 29.93 -43.66 28.17
C ALA A 41 29.90 -43.28 26.68
N GLY A 42 30.98 -43.57 25.97
CA GLY A 42 30.97 -44.14 24.62
C GLY A 42 30.62 -43.22 23.45
N CYS A 43 31.63 -42.66 22.78
CA CYS A 43 31.56 -42.20 21.41
C CYS A 43 31.15 -43.34 20.47
N THR A 44 29.95 -43.26 19.88
CA THR A 44 29.68 -43.85 18.57
C THR A 44 29.08 -42.74 17.68
N LYS A 45 29.82 -42.41 16.62
CA LYS A 45 29.33 -41.55 15.52
C LYS A 45 28.21 -42.27 14.83
N GLY A 46 26.99 -41.85 15.07
CA GLY A 46 25.82 -42.14 14.25
C GLY A 46 25.27 -40.79 13.85
N GLU A 47 25.49 -40.36 12.60
CA GLU A 47 24.73 -39.32 11.97
C GLU A 47 23.28 -39.76 11.95
N ALA A 48 22.49 -39.33 12.93
CA ALA A 48 21.04 -39.41 12.84
C ALA A 48 20.61 -38.40 11.76
N ALA A 49 20.26 -38.90 10.59
CA ALA A 49 19.58 -38.11 9.58
C ALA A 49 18.34 -37.46 10.24
N ALA A 50 18.35 -36.13 10.34
CA ALA A 50 17.23 -35.39 10.84
C ALA A 50 16.00 -35.76 9.96
N ALA A 51 14.95 -36.26 10.58
CA ALA A 51 13.69 -36.50 9.90
C ALA A 51 13.27 -35.21 9.15
N PRO A 52 12.78 -35.31 7.89
CA PRO A 52 12.35 -34.13 7.17
C PRO A 52 11.27 -33.43 8.00
N ALA A 53 11.52 -32.15 8.29
CA ALA A 53 10.54 -31.34 8.98
C ALA A 53 9.23 -31.41 8.22
N THR A 54 8.18 -31.92 8.85
CA THR A 54 6.84 -31.94 8.27
C THR A 54 6.48 -30.52 7.89
N ALA A 55 6.05 -30.31 6.64
CA ALA A 55 5.58 -29.03 6.18
C ALA A 55 4.53 -28.48 7.18
N PRO A 56 4.63 -27.22 7.60
CA PRO A 56 3.68 -26.64 8.54
C PRO A 56 2.27 -26.80 7.97
N ALA A 57 1.31 -27.19 8.81
CA ALA A 57 -0.10 -27.26 8.43
C ALA A 57 -0.53 -25.92 7.84
N ALA A 58 -1.35 -25.95 6.80
CA ALA A 58 -1.90 -24.73 6.21
C ALA A 58 -2.60 -23.90 7.29
N PRO A 59 -2.38 -22.58 7.36
CA PRO A 59 -3.00 -21.75 8.36
C PRO A 59 -4.53 -21.86 8.28
N VAL A 60 -5.18 -22.02 9.42
CA VAL A 60 -6.64 -21.99 9.50
C VAL A 60 -7.08 -20.54 9.26
N VAL A 61 -7.72 -20.30 8.12
CA VAL A 61 -8.30 -18.98 7.80
C VAL A 61 -9.56 -18.82 8.64
N ASP A 62 -9.58 -17.77 9.48
CA ASP A 62 -10.80 -17.39 10.20
C ASP A 62 -11.83 -16.82 9.20
N LYS A 63 -12.89 -17.57 8.98
CA LYS A 63 -14.00 -17.19 8.08
C LYS A 63 -15.16 -16.48 8.81
N SER A 64 -14.93 -15.96 9.99
CA SER A 64 -15.97 -15.21 10.74
C SER A 64 -16.33 -13.89 10.05
N VAL A 65 -15.34 -13.20 9.48
CA VAL A 65 -15.49 -11.89 8.79
C VAL A 65 -14.76 -11.89 7.46
N ALA A 66 -15.46 -11.53 6.38
CA ALA A 66 -14.85 -11.27 5.07
C ALA A 66 -14.13 -9.91 5.08
N ILE A 67 -12.84 -9.87 4.70
CA ILE A 67 -12.01 -8.67 4.79
C ILE A 67 -11.89 -8.01 3.40
N MET A 68 -12.78 -7.09 3.07
CA MET A 68 -12.90 -6.51 1.74
C MET A 68 -12.67 -4.98 1.69
N GLY A 69 -11.91 -4.43 2.67
CA GLY A 69 -11.70 -2.99 2.78
C GLY A 69 -10.27 -2.49 2.52
N ALA A 70 -9.27 -3.38 2.53
CA ALA A 70 -7.85 -3.00 2.55
C ALA A 70 -7.12 -3.14 1.21
N ASN A 71 -7.80 -3.58 0.14
CA ASN A 71 -7.21 -3.82 -1.18
C ASN A 71 -6.01 -4.79 -1.11
N GLU A 72 -6.11 -5.79 -0.26
CA GLU A 72 -5.15 -6.89 -0.16
C GLU A 72 -5.46 -7.94 -1.23
N SER A 73 -4.52 -8.86 -1.47
CA SER A 73 -4.76 -10.03 -2.31
C SER A 73 -5.32 -11.16 -1.45
N PRO A 74 -6.53 -11.64 -1.70
CA PRO A 74 -7.09 -12.78 -0.99
C PRO A 74 -6.41 -14.10 -1.36
N PHE A 75 -5.59 -14.10 -2.43
CA PHE A 75 -4.92 -15.28 -2.98
C PHE A 75 -3.54 -15.54 -2.36
N GLY A 76 -3.05 -14.62 -1.53
CA GLY A 76 -1.72 -14.70 -0.91
C GLY A 76 -0.56 -14.54 -1.88
N PRO A 77 0.69 -14.72 -1.39
CA PRO A 77 1.90 -14.67 -2.20
C PRO A 77 2.12 -15.98 -2.99
N SER A 78 3.04 -15.94 -3.97
CA SER A 78 3.40 -17.14 -4.72
C SER A 78 4.02 -18.22 -3.83
N LYS A 79 3.82 -19.49 -4.21
CA LYS A 79 4.43 -20.62 -3.48
C LYS A 79 5.97 -20.51 -3.43
N LYS A 80 6.59 -19.97 -4.51
CA LYS A 80 8.04 -19.73 -4.56
C LYS A 80 8.47 -18.67 -3.56
N ALA A 81 7.72 -17.58 -3.42
CA ALA A 81 7.99 -16.55 -2.42
C ALA A 81 7.89 -17.10 -0.99
N VAL A 82 6.84 -17.90 -0.70
CA VAL A 82 6.67 -18.53 0.61
C VAL A 82 7.82 -19.49 0.91
N ALA A 83 8.19 -20.35 -0.04
CA ALA A 83 9.30 -21.30 0.12
C ALA A 83 10.63 -20.59 0.38
N ALA A 84 10.91 -19.51 -0.37
CA ALA A 84 12.12 -18.71 -0.19
C ALA A 84 12.18 -18.05 1.19
N MET A 85 11.08 -17.53 1.71
CA MET A 85 11.00 -16.98 3.06
C MET A 85 11.29 -18.04 4.13
N ILE A 86 10.73 -19.23 4.01
CA ILE A 86 10.95 -20.34 4.95
C ILE A 86 12.42 -20.77 4.92
N GLU A 87 12.99 -20.99 3.74
CA GLU A 87 14.38 -21.41 3.55
C GLU A 87 15.37 -20.42 4.16
N LYS A 88 15.11 -19.12 3.98
CA LYS A 88 16.03 -18.05 4.38
C LYS A 88 15.69 -17.38 5.72
N ALA A 89 14.70 -17.90 6.45
CA ALA A 89 14.24 -17.28 7.71
C ALA A 89 15.36 -17.04 8.74
N SER A 90 16.35 -17.93 8.83
CA SER A 90 17.48 -17.79 9.74
C SER A 90 18.43 -16.62 9.41
N LEU A 91 18.41 -16.13 8.15
CA LEU A 91 19.25 -14.99 7.73
C LEU A 91 18.79 -13.67 8.34
N THR A 92 17.58 -13.61 8.89
CA THR A 92 17.02 -12.38 9.51
C THR A 92 17.79 -11.88 10.73
N ALA A 93 18.77 -12.67 11.22
CA ALA A 93 19.73 -12.23 12.24
C ALA A 93 20.72 -11.15 11.73
N ARG A 94 20.76 -10.87 10.43
CA ARG A 94 21.67 -9.91 9.80
C ARG A 94 20.90 -8.87 9.00
N TYR A 95 21.52 -7.71 8.80
CA TYR A 95 20.99 -6.69 7.85
C TYR A 95 21.10 -7.21 6.41
N ALA A 96 20.14 -6.81 5.58
CA ALA A 96 19.89 -7.36 4.25
C ALA A 96 20.40 -6.46 3.11
N ASP A 97 21.54 -5.79 3.29
CA ASP A 97 22.08 -4.88 2.28
C ASP A 97 22.39 -5.57 0.95
N PRO A 98 23.01 -6.78 0.92
CA PRO A 98 23.26 -7.50 -0.32
C PRO A 98 21.99 -7.87 -1.08
N GLU A 99 20.94 -8.33 -0.39
CA GLU A 99 19.67 -8.71 -0.96
C GLU A 99 18.92 -7.48 -1.52
N GLY A 100 19.05 -6.34 -0.84
CA GLY A 100 18.50 -5.07 -1.31
C GLY A 100 19.13 -4.63 -2.63
N GLU A 101 20.44 -4.68 -2.77
CA GLU A 101 21.14 -4.34 -4.01
C GLU A 101 20.84 -5.35 -5.12
N GLU A 102 20.70 -6.63 -4.81
CA GLU A 102 20.33 -7.64 -5.80
C GLU A 102 18.90 -7.43 -6.32
N LEU A 103 17.93 -7.16 -5.44
CA LEU A 103 16.56 -6.86 -5.86
C LEU A 103 16.49 -5.59 -6.73
N LYS A 104 17.27 -4.55 -6.42
CA LYS A 104 17.36 -3.34 -7.26
C LYS A 104 17.85 -3.67 -8.67
N LYS A 105 18.86 -4.52 -8.82
CA LYS A 105 19.38 -4.97 -10.11
C LYS A 105 18.31 -5.72 -10.92
N GLN A 106 17.57 -6.62 -10.26
CA GLN A 106 16.50 -7.40 -10.91
C GLN A 106 15.38 -6.47 -11.39
N ILE A 107 14.92 -5.53 -10.54
CA ILE A 107 13.94 -4.53 -10.95
C ILE A 107 14.45 -3.68 -12.10
N ALA A 108 15.68 -3.18 -12.01
CA ALA A 108 16.30 -2.36 -13.05
C ALA A 108 16.37 -3.08 -14.40
N ALA A 109 16.73 -4.37 -14.39
CA ALA A 109 16.80 -5.19 -15.60
C ALA A 109 15.41 -5.36 -16.26
N ILE A 110 14.34 -5.59 -15.45
CA ILE A 110 12.97 -5.74 -15.96
C ILE A 110 12.44 -4.41 -16.52
N GLU A 111 12.71 -3.30 -15.82
CA GLU A 111 12.20 -1.99 -16.17
C GLU A 111 13.07 -1.27 -17.24
N GLY A 112 14.23 -1.83 -17.57
CA GLY A 112 15.17 -1.27 -18.53
C GLY A 112 15.79 0.06 -18.06
N VAL A 113 16.07 0.19 -16.77
CA VAL A 113 16.67 1.38 -16.13
C VAL A 113 18.00 1.04 -15.45
N ASP A 114 18.75 2.05 -15.01
CA ASP A 114 19.96 1.84 -14.21
C ASP A 114 19.56 1.48 -12.76
N PRO A 115 20.28 0.55 -12.07
CA PRO A 115 20.05 0.25 -10.66
C PRO A 115 20.08 1.47 -9.74
N GLN A 116 20.82 2.53 -10.08
CA GLN A 116 20.85 3.79 -9.34
C GLN A 116 19.53 4.58 -9.44
N GLN A 117 18.70 4.28 -10.43
CA GLN A 117 17.36 4.86 -10.58
C GLN A 117 16.31 4.16 -9.72
N VAL A 118 16.63 2.99 -9.14
CA VAL A 118 15.73 2.19 -8.30
C VAL A 118 16.04 2.40 -6.84
N PHE A 119 14.99 2.62 -6.03
CA PHE A 119 15.09 2.66 -4.57
C PHE A 119 14.00 1.81 -3.92
N LEU A 120 14.32 1.21 -2.78
CA LEU A 120 13.46 0.28 -2.04
C LEU A 120 12.95 0.91 -0.75
N ALA A 121 11.78 0.47 -0.29
CA ALA A 121 11.20 0.87 0.99
C ALA A 121 10.32 -0.22 1.61
N ASN A 122 9.98 -0.05 2.89
CA ASN A 122 9.06 -0.93 3.62
C ASN A 122 7.60 -0.69 3.19
N GLY A 123 7.27 -0.99 1.94
CA GLY A 123 6.02 -0.71 1.24
C GLY A 123 6.06 0.64 0.50
N SER A 124 5.00 0.94 -0.26
CA SER A 124 4.89 2.23 -0.97
C SER A 124 4.57 3.41 -0.05
N THR A 125 3.99 3.18 1.13
CA THR A 125 3.61 4.28 2.06
C THR A 125 4.80 5.17 2.45
N PRO A 126 5.97 4.65 2.87
CA PRO A 126 7.13 5.50 3.10
C PRO A 126 7.62 6.25 1.87
N ILE A 127 7.45 5.69 0.67
CA ILE A 127 7.81 6.34 -0.60
C ILE A 127 6.94 7.58 -0.82
N LEU A 128 5.62 7.43 -0.64
CA LEU A 128 4.67 8.53 -0.80
C LEU A 128 4.89 9.63 0.25
N ALA A 129 5.17 9.23 1.49
CA ALA A 129 5.47 10.17 2.58
C ALA A 129 6.77 10.94 2.31
N ALA A 130 7.85 10.25 1.94
CA ALA A 130 9.13 10.85 1.61
C ALA A 130 9.03 11.81 0.41
N PHE A 131 8.28 11.46 -0.62
CA PHE A 131 8.03 12.36 -1.73
C PHE A 131 7.31 13.63 -1.29
N GLY A 132 6.24 13.50 -0.49
CA GLY A 132 5.51 14.65 0.06
C GLY A 132 6.40 15.56 0.90
N GLU A 133 7.25 15.00 1.76
CA GLU A 133 8.25 15.75 2.55
C GLU A 133 9.23 16.51 1.65
N ILE A 134 9.83 15.84 0.66
CA ILE A 134 10.84 16.43 -0.23
C ILE A 134 10.25 17.61 -1.03
N VAL A 135 9.04 17.47 -1.55
CA VAL A 135 8.42 18.49 -2.41
C VAL A 135 7.78 19.62 -1.61
N ALA A 136 7.40 19.38 -0.37
CA ALA A 136 6.87 20.36 0.55
C ALA A 136 7.96 21.06 1.39
N ALA A 137 9.24 20.71 1.21
CA ALA A 137 10.33 21.22 2.00
C ALA A 137 10.27 22.75 2.16
N LYS A 138 10.31 23.23 3.42
CA LYS A 138 10.21 24.65 3.83
C LYS A 138 8.79 25.25 3.85
N GLY A 139 7.73 24.43 3.84
CA GLY A 139 6.34 24.92 3.93
C GLY A 139 5.92 25.84 2.79
N LYS A 140 6.65 25.81 1.68
CA LYS A 140 6.39 26.63 0.48
C LYS A 140 6.25 25.68 -0.70
N GLY A 141 5.18 25.80 -1.42
CA GLY A 141 4.95 25.00 -2.62
C GLY A 141 3.50 24.56 -2.75
N GLN A 142 3.24 23.91 -3.86
CA GLN A 142 1.90 23.57 -4.25
C GLN A 142 1.90 22.20 -4.92
N LEU A 143 1.15 21.24 -4.36
CA LEU A 143 0.85 19.98 -4.99
C LEU A 143 -0.39 20.13 -5.87
N VAL A 144 -0.33 19.72 -7.13
CA VAL A 144 -1.51 19.57 -7.99
C VAL A 144 -1.88 18.09 -8.08
N THR A 145 -3.12 17.76 -7.73
CA THR A 145 -3.66 16.38 -7.77
C THR A 145 -5.17 16.40 -7.95
N SER A 146 -5.83 15.25 -7.99
CA SER A 146 -7.28 15.13 -8.10
C SER A 146 -7.95 14.94 -6.74
N ILE A 147 -9.22 15.35 -6.60
CA ILE A 147 -10.08 14.87 -5.50
C ILE A 147 -10.24 13.35 -5.60
N ALA A 148 -10.69 12.71 -4.53
CA ALA A 148 -10.94 11.27 -4.51
C ALA A 148 -9.78 10.46 -5.16
N THR A 149 -8.54 10.76 -4.76
CA THR A 149 -7.35 9.98 -5.07
C THR A 149 -6.74 9.40 -3.78
N TYR A 150 -5.67 8.61 -3.89
CA TYR A 150 -5.02 8.06 -2.70
C TYR A 150 -4.26 9.16 -1.94
N GLU A 151 -4.54 9.25 -0.65
CA GLU A 151 -4.10 10.39 0.19
C GLU A 151 -2.64 10.36 0.62
N GLY A 152 -1.85 9.36 0.26
CA GLY A 152 -0.48 9.20 0.76
C GLY A 152 0.42 10.42 0.52
N VAL A 153 0.48 10.94 -0.71
CA VAL A 153 1.23 12.17 -1.01
C VAL A 153 0.50 13.42 -0.51
N PRO A 154 -0.81 13.62 -0.79
CA PRO A 154 -1.53 14.79 -0.29
C PRO A 154 -1.42 14.97 1.22
N ARG A 155 -1.59 13.90 2.02
CA ARG A 155 -1.47 13.95 3.47
C ARG A 155 -0.08 14.42 3.90
N SER A 156 0.98 13.82 3.35
CA SER A 156 2.35 14.20 3.68
C SER A 156 2.62 15.66 3.34
N VAL A 157 2.21 16.11 2.16
CA VAL A 157 2.35 17.52 1.75
C VAL A 157 1.64 18.48 2.72
N ALA A 158 0.42 18.12 3.17
CA ALA A 158 -0.34 18.90 4.14
C ALA A 158 0.35 18.98 5.52
N GLU A 159 0.93 17.86 5.98
CA GLU A 159 1.68 17.78 7.25
C GLU A 159 2.91 18.70 7.26
N TYR A 160 3.52 18.92 6.10
CA TYR A 160 4.64 19.88 5.93
C TYR A 160 4.19 21.30 5.55
N GLY A 161 2.88 21.58 5.53
CA GLY A 161 2.31 22.93 5.38
C GLY A 161 2.34 23.49 3.97
N ALA A 162 2.53 22.69 2.92
CA ALA A 162 2.39 23.11 1.55
C ALA A 162 0.92 23.06 1.09
N GLU A 163 0.58 23.83 0.06
CA GLU A 163 -0.77 23.92 -0.49
C GLU A 163 -1.11 22.71 -1.36
N ILE A 164 -2.37 22.27 -1.32
CA ILE A 164 -2.87 21.21 -2.20
C ILE A 164 -3.96 21.79 -3.10
N ILE A 165 -3.72 21.74 -4.40
CA ILE A 165 -4.70 22.07 -5.43
C ILE A 165 -5.35 20.78 -5.90
N MET A 166 -6.62 20.61 -5.57
CA MET A 166 -7.40 19.45 -5.98
C MET A 166 -8.28 19.79 -7.18
N THR A 167 -8.21 18.97 -8.24
CA THR A 167 -9.05 19.08 -9.44
C THR A 167 -10.20 18.07 -9.40
N PRO A 168 -11.31 18.31 -10.07
CA PRO A 168 -12.41 17.34 -10.15
C PRO A 168 -11.98 16.06 -10.88
N LEU A 169 -12.78 15.01 -10.75
CA LEU A 169 -12.77 13.86 -11.64
C LEU A 169 -13.58 14.18 -12.91
N THR A 170 -13.35 13.38 -13.95
CA THR A 170 -14.21 13.38 -15.16
C THR A 170 -15.61 12.83 -14.84
N ALA A 171 -16.55 12.92 -15.79
CA ALA A 171 -17.92 12.42 -15.62
C ALA A 171 -18.01 10.90 -15.40
N ASP A 172 -17.00 10.14 -15.84
CA ASP A 172 -16.85 8.69 -15.66
C ASP A 172 -15.92 8.32 -14.48
N TYR A 173 -15.60 9.31 -13.63
CA TYR A 173 -14.81 9.15 -12.39
C TYR A 173 -13.32 8.83 -12.61
N ALA A 174 -12.75 9.12 -13.76
CA ALA A 174 -11.31 9.11 -13.97
C ALA A 174 -10.67 10.43 -13.51
N ILE A 175 -9.34 10.43 -13.28
CA ILE A 175 -8.60 11.67 -13.02
C ILE A 175 -8.66 12.56 -14.26
N ASP A 176 -9.04 13.82 -14.10
CA ASP A 176 -9.06 14.82 -15.17
C ASP A 176 -7.68 15.46 -15.33
N LEU A 177 -6.89 14.92 -16.25
CA LEU A 177 -5.54 15.40 -16.53
C LEU A 177 -5.53 16.78 -17.17
N ASP A 178 -6.56 17.14 -17.94
CA ASP A 178 -6.68 18.47 -18.56
C ASP A 178 -6.94 19.53 -17.47
N ALA A 179 -7.83 19.22 -16.52
CA ALA A 179 -8.07 20.08 -15.36
C ALA A 179 -6.81 20.19 -14.47
N MET A 180 -6.04 19.10 -14.30
CA MET A 180 -4.76 19.14 -13.57
C MET A 180 -3.73 20.03 -14.29
N ALA A 181 -3.57 19.86 -15.61
CA ALA A 181 -2.63 20.65 -16.41
C ALA A 181 -2.91 22.15 -16.31
N ALA A 182 -4.20 22.54 -16.34
CA ALA A 182 -4.61 23.94 -16.19
C ALA A 182 -4.26 24.56 -14.82
N LYS A 183 -3.95 23.75 -13.80
CA LYS A 183 -3.55 24.19 -12.46
C LYS A 183 -2.05 24.19 -12.22
N VAL A 184 -1.26 23.55 -13.09
CA VAL A 184 0.21 23.58 -13.01
C VAL A 184 0.69 25.01 -13.28
N SER A 185 1.55 25.52 -12.41
CA SER A 185 2.07 26.89 -12.47
C SER A 185 3.50 26.95 -11.91
N LYS A 186 4.13 28.12 -11.97
CA LYS A 186 5.46 28.36 -11.36
C LYS A 186 5.50 28.12 -9.84
N LYS A 187 4.33 28.06 -9.17
CA LYS A 187 4.22 27.73 -7.74
C LYS A 187 4.16 26.22 -7.50
N THR A 188 3.88 25.42 -8.53
CA THR A 188 3.77 23.97 -8.40
C THR A 188 5.13 23.37 -8.08
N THR A 189 5.19 22.63 -6.99
CA THR A 189 6.40 21.89 -6.55
C THR A 189 6.29 20.39 -6.77
N ALA A 190 5.10 19.87 -7.05
CA ALA A 190 4.87 18.49 -7.47
C ALA A 190 3.50 18.32 -8.14
N THR A 191 3.38 17.26 -8.94
CA THR A 191 2.10 16.70 -9.36
C THR A 191 2.00 15.23 -8.91
N TYR A 192 0.78 14.77 -8.59
CA TYR A 192 0.55 13.39 -8.16
C TYR A 192 -0.64 12.79 -8.92
N VAL A 193 -0.41 11.63 -9.56
CA VAL A 193 -1.42 10.85 -10.29
C VAL A 193 -1.36 9.40 -9.81
N CYS A 194 -2.46 8.88 -9.27
CA CYS A 194 -2.61 7.46 -8.94
C CYS A 194 -3.28 6.74 -10.11
N ASN A 195 -2.59 5.78 -10.74
CA ASN A 195 -3.09 5.12 -11.95
C ASN A 195 -2.73 3.62 -12.00
N PRO A 196 -3.69 2.72 -11.82
CA PRO A 196 -5.13 2.91 -11.56
C PRO A 196 -5.43 3.67 -10.29
N ASN A 197 -6.45 4.57 -10.32
CA ASN A 197 -6.76 5.46 -9.20
C ASN A 197 -7.41 4.71 -8.02
N ASN A 198 -7.07 5.08 -6.83
CA ASN A 198 -7.74 4.65 -5.60
C ASN A 198 -8.43 5.89 -4.97
N PRO A 199 -9.79 5.91 -4.86
CA PRO A 199 -10.69 4.75 -4.74
C PRO A 199 -11.41 4.33 -6.03
N THR A 200 -11.37 5.09 -7.12
CA THR A 200 -12.27 4.86 -8.26
C THR A 200 -11.98 3.58 -9.05
N GLY A 201 -10.74 3.10 -9.02
CA GLY A 201 -10.29 1.95 -9.81
C GLY A 201 -10.02 2.29 -11.28
N ASN A 202 -10.47 3.45 -11.75
CA ASN A 202 -10.33 3.86 -13.15
C ASN A 202 -8.88 4.18 -13.51
N MET A 203 -8.59 4.01 -14.78
CA MET A 203 -7.34 4.47 -15.39
C MET A 203 -7.58 5.70 -16.26
N VAL A 204 -6.56 6.51 -16.39
CA VAL A 204 -6.52 7.56 -17.42
C VAL A 204 -5.96 6.98 -18.72
N ASP A 205 -6.29 7.64 -19.84
CA ASP A 205 -5.70 7.28 -21.13
C ASP A 205 -4.16 7.37 -21.07
N PRO A 206 -3.43 6.31 -21.45
CA PRO A 206 -1.97 6.28 -21.31
C PRO A 206 -1.25 7.32 -22.16
N VAL A 207 -1.78 7.69 -23.34
CA VAL A 207 -1.20 8.72 -24.19
C VAL A 207 -1.35 10.09 -23.51
N LYS A 208 -2.53 10.38 -22.94
CA LYS A 208 -2.77 11.61 -22.18
C LYS A 208 -1.92 11.66 -20.90
N LEU A 209 -1.80 10.53 -20.15
CA LEU A 209 -0.97 10.48 -18.95
C LEU A 209 0.49 10.77 -19.28
N ARG A 210 1.00 10.15 -20.35
CA ARG A 210 2.37 10.38 -20.82
C ARG A 210 2.59 11.85 -21.19
N ALA A 211 1.69 12.44 -21.96
CA ALA A 211 1.79 13.84 -22.39
C ALA A 211 1.74 14.80 -21.18
N PHE A 212 0.80 14.56 -20.25
CA PHE A 212 0.71 15.32 -19.00
C PHE A 212 2.00 15.24 -18.18
N ALA A 213 2.53 14.03 -17.97
CA ALA A 213 3.73 13.82 -17.17
C ALA A 213 4.96 14.49 -17.78
N ILE A 214 5.12 14.43 -19.11
CA ILE A 214 6.20 15.12 -19.83
C ILE A 214 6.13 16.62 -19.60
N GLU A 215 4.95 17.23 -19.76
CA GLU A 215 4.79 18.67 -19.62
C GLU A 215 4.92 19.12 -18.15
N ALA A 216 4.24 18.45 -17.22
CA ALA A 216 4.30 18.76 -15.79
C ALA A 216 5.72 18.63 -15.23
N SER A 217 6.48 17.61 -15.69
CA SER A 217 7.85 17.35 -15.22
C SER A 217 8.86 18.41 -15.60
N LYS A 218 8.56 19.30 -16.57
CA LYS A 218 9.38 20.48 -16.88
C LYS A 218 9.31 21.54 -15.77
N THR A 219 8.21 21.57 -15.02
CA THR A 219 8.00 22.53 -13.94
C THR A 219 8.40 21.95 -12.58
N ALA A 220 7.97 20.72 -12.28
CA ALA A 220 8.16 20.07 -11.00
C ALA A 220 8.09 18.54 -11.15
N PRO A 221 8.65 17.75 -10.20
CA PRO A 221 8.56 16.30 -10.27
C PRO A 221 7.09 15.82 -10.32
N CYS A 222 6.83 14.85 -11.22
CA CYS A 222 5.53 14.19 -11.36
C CYS A 222 5.59 12.80 -10.73
N PHE A 223 4.81 12.54 -9.68
CA PHE A 223 4.68 11.21 -9.12
C PHE A 223 3.52 10.46 -9.76
N ILE A 224 3.81 9.30 -10.34
CA ILE A 224 2.82 8.37 -10.88
C ILE A 224 2.81 7.14 -9.97
N ASP A 225 1.71 6.96 -9.23
CA ASP A 225 1.53 5.83 -8.32
C ASP A 225 0.91 4.66 -9.08
N GLU A 226 1.74 3.69 -9.43
CA GLU A 226 1.39 2.49 -10.16
C GLU A 226 1.16 1.28 -9.24
N ALA A 227 0.69 1.49 -8.01
CA ALA A 227 0.50 0.41 -7.03
C ALA A 227 -0.43 -0.70 -7.52
N TYR A 228 -1.34 -0.41 -8.43
CA TYR A 228 -2.31 -1.37 -8.99
C TYR A 228 -2.04 -1.73 -10.46
N LEU A 229 -0.99 -1.22 -11.07
CA LEU A 229 -0.75 -1.34 -12.51
C LEU A 229 -0.73 -2.80 -13.01
N HIS A 230 -0.12 -3.71 -12.27
CA HIS A 230 -0.08 -5.13 -12.65
C HIS A 230 -1.45 -5.83 -12.69
N LEU A 231 -2.51 -5.16 -12.19
CA LEU A 231 -3.89 -5.67 -12.20
C LEU A 231 -4.69 -5.23 -13.41
N CYS A 232 -4.19 -4.25 -14.18
CA CYS A 232 -4.89 -3.75 -15.36
C CYS A 232 -4.84 -4.75 -16.53
N ASP A 233 -5.79 -4.62 -17.44
CA ASP A 233 -5.92 -5.53 -18.58
C ASP A 233 -4.76 -5.38 -19.59
N ASP A 234 -4.16 -4.19 -19.70
CA ASP A 234 -3.02 -3.94 -20.59
C ASP A 234 -1.88 -3.23 -19.83
N TYR A 235 -1.02 -4.01 -19.23
CA TYR A 235 0.16 -3.49 -18.52
C TYR A 235 1.10 -2.71 -19.43
N ASN A 236 1.39 -3.25 -20.62
CA ASN A 236 2.42 -2.70 -21.51
C ASN A 236 2.04 -1.32 -22.06
N ALA A 237 0.78 -1.09 -22.37
CA ALA A 237 0.30 0.20 -22.82
C ALA A 237 0.33 1.28 -21.71
N ASN A 238 0.23 0.86 -20.44
CA ASN A 238 0.00 1.75 -19.31
C ASN A 238 1.22 1.99 -18.43
N VAL A 239 2.32 1.24 -18.60
CA VAL A 239 3.55 1.40 -17.83
C VAL A 239 4.27 2.70 -18.24
N MET A 240 4.62 3.54 -17.25
CA MET A 240 5.22 4.85 -17.48
C MET A 240 6.73 4.92 -17.20
N THR A 241 7.40 3.79 -16.96
CA THR A 241 8.84 3.73 -16.67
C THR A 241 9.68 4.29 -17.83
N SER A 242 9.18 4.25 -19.08
CA SER A 242 9.85 4.86 -20.23
C SER A 242 10.14 6.35 -20.02
N LEU A 243 9.30 7.09 -19.28
CA LEU A 243 9.52 8.50 -18.96
C LEU A 243 10.82 8.71 -18.16
N VAL A 244 11.14 7.79 -17.26
CA VAL A 244 12.40 7.84 -16.50
C VAL A 244 13.61 7.56 -17.40
N ARG A 245 13.50 6.59 -18.32
CA ARG A 245 14.56 6.29 -19.31
C ARG A 245 14.85 7.46 -20.25
N GLU A 246 13.81 8.23 -20.54
CA GLU A 246 13.90 9.42 -21.41
C GLU A 246 14.39 10.68 -20.70
N GLY A 247 14.70 10.59 -19.40
CA GLY A 247 15.29 11.68 -18.64
C GLY A 247 14.26 12.64 -18.01
N HIS A 248 12.95 12.34 -18.06
CA HIS A 248 11.95 13.17 -17.45
C HIS A 248 12.00 13.12 -15.91
N ASN A 249 11.64 14.23 -15.25
CA ASN A 249 11.60 14.34 -13.80
C ASN A 249 10.32 13.69 -13.24
N VAL A 250 10.26 12.36 -13.32
CA VAL A 250 9.12 11.54 -12.91
C VAL A 250 9.56 10.56 -11.83
N VAL A 251 8.67 10.29 -10.89
CA VAL A 251 8.79 9.20 -9.91
C VAL A 251 7.70 8.18 -10.19
N ILE A 252 8.08 6.94 -10.42
CA ILE A 252 7.15 5.81 -10.51
C ILE A 252 7.14 5.10 -9.16
N GLY A 253 5.97 4.97 -8.54
CA GLY A 253 5.82 4.25 -7.26
C GLY A 253 5.14 2.92 -7.45
N ARG A 254 5.70 1.82 -6.89
CA ARG A 254 5.15 0.47 -6.96
C ARG A 254 5.23 -0.29 -5.64
N THR A 255 4.46 -1.36 -5.52
CA THR A 255 4.37 -2.16 -4.30
C THR A 255 4.18 -3.63 -4.58
N PHE A 256 4.71 -4.47 -3.71
CA PHE A 256 4.43 -5.91 -3.69
C PHE A 256 3.16 -6.25 -2.87
N SER A 257 2.52 -5.25 -2.26
CA SER A 257 1.35 -5.47 -1.39
C SER A 257 0.08 -5.93 -2.12
N LYS A 258 -0.03 -5.69 -3.45
CA LYS A 258 -1.27 -5.91 -4.20
C LYS A 258 -1.25 -7.24 -4.93
N ILE A 259 -0.97 -7.29 -6.23
CA ILE A 259 -1.03 -8.52 -7.01
C ILE A 259 -0.09 -9.62 -6.47
N TYR A 260 1.07 -9.25 -5.94
CA TYR A 260 2.02 -10.20 -5.37
C TYR A 260 1.60 -10.79 -4.00
N GLY A 261 0.50 -10.30 -3.40
CA GLY A 261 -0.05 -10.85 -2.15
C GLY A 261 0.84 -10.65 -0.92
N MET A 262 1.73 -9.67 -0.94
CA MET A 262 2.76 -9.48 0.08
C MET A 262 2.52 -8.25 0.97
N ALA A 263 1.26 -7.90 1.23
CA ALA A 263 0.92 -6.72 2.04
C ALA A 263 1.59 -6.71 3.42
N GLY A 264 1.65 -7.87 4.10
CA GLY A 264 2.30 -8.05 5.40
C GLY A 264 3.83 -8.01 5.36
N GLN A 265 4.45 -8.25 4.19
CA GLN A 265 5.91 -8.24 4.03
C GLN A 265 6.50 -6.84 3.91
N ARG A 266 5.65 -5.84 3.70
CA ARG A 266 6.07 -4.45 3.64
C ARG A 266 7.21 -4.22 2.65
N LEU A 267 6.99 -4.49 1.37
CA LEU A 267 7.95 -4.23 0.29
C LEU A 267 7.33 -3.35 -0.78
N GLY A 268 8.06 -2.33 -1.18
CA GLY A 268 7.75 -1.43 -2.29
C GLY A 268 9.01 -0.85 -2.89
N TYR A 269 8.88 -0.26 -4.06
CA TYR A 269 9.99 0.39 -4.73
C TYR A 269 9.53 1.60 -5.53
N GLY A 270 10.47 2.48 -5.81
CA GLY A 270 10.28 3.57 -6.74
C GLY A 270 11.39 3.63 -7.77
N ILE A 271 11.09 4.28 -8.89
CA ILE A 271 12.02 4.49 -10.00
C ILE A 271 11.98 5.97 -10.35
N SER A 272 13.15 6.63 -10.43
CA SER A 272 13.26 8.03 -10.82
C SER A 272 14.66 8.35 -11.34
N GLN A 273 14.93 9.63 -11.67
CA GLN A 273 16.29 10.06 -11.99
C GLN A 273 17.23 9.84 -10.79
N PRO A 274 18.52 9.52 -11.00
CA PRO A 274 19.42 9.07 -9.93
C PRO A 274 19.51 10.00 -8.74
N GLU A 275 19.55 11.33 -8.96
CA GLU A 275 19.61 12.31 -7.88
C GLU A 275 18.36 12.28 -6.99
N LEU A 276 17.17 12.19 -7.60
CA LEU A 276 15.92 12.10 -6.85
C LEU A 276 15.77 10.73 -6.21
N ALA A 277 16.15 9.64 -6.90
CA ALA A 277 16.17 8.28 -6.35
C ALA A 277 17.05 8.20 -5.09
N GLN A 278 18.21 8.83 -5.08
CA GLN A 278 19.08 8.90 -3.91
C GLN A 278 18.42 9.66 -2.75
N LYS A 279 17.80 10.82 -3.01
CA LYS A 279 17.07 11.58 -1.99
C LYS A 279 15.91 10.76 -1.40
N MET A 280 15.15 10.11 -2.26
CA MET A 280 14.05 9.22 -1.85
C MET A 280 14.57 8.04 -1.02
N ALA A 281 15.65 7.38 -1.45
CA ALA A 281 16.28 6.30 -0.73
C ALA A 281 16.75 6.73 0.68
N MET A 282 17.33 7.91 0.81
CA MET A 282 17.75 8.44 2.12
C MET A 282 16.55 8.71 3.04
N ALA A 283 15.48 9.28 2.51
CA ALA A 283 14.28 9.60 3.29
C ALA A 283 13.48 8.33 3.69
N THR A 284 13.57 7.23 2.92
CA THR A 284 12.82 5.98 3.19
C THR A 284 13.59 4.94 4.00
N ARG A 285 14.92 5.10 4.16
CA ARG A 285 15.81 4.07 4.76
C ARG A 285 15.82 4.00 6.29
N MET A 286 15.01 4.73 7.00
CA MET A 286 15.01 4.65 8.47
C MET A 286 14.70 3.22 8.94
N GLY A 287 15.76 2.47 9.29
CA GLY A 287 15.69 1.11 9.81
C GLY A 287 15.93 -0.05 8.83
N GLY A 288 16.28 0.24 7.56
CA GLY A 288 16.49 -0.80 6.54
C GLY A 288 15.18 -1.35 5.94
N VAL A 289 15.30 -2.21 4.93
CA VAL A 289 14.15 -2.90 4.31
C VAL A 289 14.01 -4.30 4.91
N ASN A 290 12.79 -4.77 5.13
CA ASN A 290 12.48 -6.08 5.68
C ASN A 290 13.17 -7.20 4.88
N HIS A 291 14.05 -7.95 5.54
CA HIS A 291 14.87 -8.99 4.92
C HIS A 291 14.03 -10.07 4.23
N LEU A 292 13.04 -10.63 4.91
CA LEU A 292 12.15 -11.64 4.31
C LEU A 292 11.30 -11.03 3.18
N GLY A 293 10.98 -9.74 3.26
CA GLY A 293 10.32 -9.02 2.17
C GLY A 293 11.20 -8.97 0.92
N LEU A 294 12.49 -8.68 1.04
CA LEU A 294 13.45 -8.68 -0.07
C LEU A 294 13.58 -10.06 -0.71
N ILE A 295 13.76 -11.10 0.09
CA ILE A 295 13.85 -12.49 -0.37
C ILE A 295 12.57 -12.89 -1.12
N ALA A 296 11.41 -12.62 -0.54
CA ALA A 296 10.12 -12.90 -1.17
C ALA A 296 9.90 -12.08 -2.45
N GLY A 297 10.37 -10.84 -2.47
CA GLY A 297 10.32 -9.95 -3.64
C GLY A 297 11.11 -10.51 -4.81
N MET A 298 12.36 -10.91 -4.59
CA MET A 298 13.20 -11.57 -5.60
C MET A 298 12.55 -12.84 -6.15
N ALA A 299 12.06 -13.70 -5.25
CA ALA A 299 11.38 -14.93 -5.66
C ALA A 299 10.07 -14.67 -6.41
N SER A 300 9.33 -13.61 -6.05
CA SER A 300 8.09 -13.20 -6.73
C SER A 300 8.35 -12.69 -8.15
N ILE A 301 9.41 -11.88 -8.34
CA ILE A 301 9.81 -11.38 -9.66
C ILE A 301 10.29 -12.52 -10.55
N ALA A 302 11.04 -13.48 -10.01
CA ALA A 302 11.50 -14.65 -10.73
C ALA A 302 10.37 -15.65 -11.07
N ASP A 303 9.18 -15.51 -10.47
CA ASP A 303 8.01 -16.35 -10.75
C ASP A 303 7.16 -15.75 -11.88
N ALA A 304 7.63 -15.87 -13.11
CA ALA A 304 7.02 -15.26 -14.30
C ALA A 304 5.55 -15.69 -14.54
N GLU A 305 5.14 -16.83 -14.00
CA GLU A 305 3.77 -17.36 -14.17
C GLU A 305 2.78 -16.79 -13.14
N PHE A 306 3.28 -16.26 -12.02
CA PHE A 306 2.40 -15.86 -10.90
C PHE A 306 1.48 -14.69 -11.27
N VAL A 307 2.01 -13.58 -11.80
CA VAL A 307 1.20 -12.41 -12.16
C VAL A 307 0.17 -12.75 -13.23
N PRO A 308 0.52 -13.42 -14.35
CA PRO A 308 -0.47 -13.87 -15.35
C PRO A 308 -1.55 -14.79 -14.77
N ALA A 309 -1.23 -15.63 -13.80
CA ALA A 309 -2.21 -16.50 -13.14
C ALA A 309 -3.16 -15.76 -12.20
N MET A 310 -2.74 -14.62 -11.61
CA MET A 310 -3.55 -13.84 -10.68
C MET A 310 -4.44 -12.81 -11.39
N GLN A 311 -4.00 -12.22 -12.50
CA GLN A 311 -4.77 -11.21 -13.25
C GLN A 311 -6.20 -11.64 -13.58
N PRO A 312 -6.46 -12.86 -14.15
CA PRO A 312 -7.83 -13.30 -14.43
C PRO A 312 -8.71 -13.41 -13.18
N LYS A 313 -8.14 -13.81 -12.05
CA LYS A 313 -8.89 -13.93 -10.79
C LYS A 313 -9.36 -12.57 -10.28
N PHE A 314 -8.46 -11.58 -10.30
CA PHE A 314 -8.82 -10.20 -9.93
C PHE A 314 -9.83 -9.61 -10.92
N LYS A 315 -9.67 -9.86 -12.20
CA LYS A 315 -10.62 -9.42 -13.23
C LYS A 315 -12.01 -10.00 -12.98
N ALA A 316 -12.14 -11.30 -12.80
CA ALA A 316 -13.40 -11.96 -12.50
C ALA A 316 -14.06 -11.42 -11.22
N GLY A 317 -13.26 -11.18 -10.15
CA GLY A 317 -13.76 -10.58 -8.91
C GLY A 317 -14.28 -9.15 -9.13
N ARG A 318 -13.56 -8.30 -9.89
CA ARG A 318 -14.03 -6.95 -10.26
C ARG A 318 -15.32 -7.00 -11.05
N GLU A 319 -15.39 -7.84 -12.08
CA GLU A 319 -16.57 -7.99 -12.92
C GLU A 319 -17.78 -8.45 -12.11
N ARG A 320 -17.58 -9.38 -11.16
CA ARG A 320 -18.64 -9.81 -10.23
C ARG A 320 -19.13 -8.65 -9.34
N LEU A 321 -18.24 -7.91 -8.69
CA LEU A 321 -18.61 -6.73 -7.86
C LEU A 321 -19.30 -5.66 -8.70
N PHE A 322 -18.80 -5.39 -9.88
CA PHE A 322 -19.40 -4.41 -10.80
C PHE A 322 -20.82 -4.83 -11.20
N LYS A 323 -21.00 -6.10 -11.55
CA LYS A 323 -22.32 -6.66 -11.87
C LYS A 323 -23.29 -6.54 -10.69
N ILE A 324 -22.86 -6.88 -9.47
CA ILE A 324 -23.69 -6.79 -8.26
C ILE A 324 -24.17 -5.33 -8.06
N ALA A 325 -23.26 -4.37 -8.12
CA ALA A 325 -23.60 -2.96 -7.94
C ALA A 325 -24.55 -2.45 -9.05
N LYS A 326 -24.35 -2.89 -10.30
CA LYS A 326 -25.21 -2.58 -11.44
C LYS A 326 -26.62 -3.18 -11.27
N ASP A 327 -26.72 -4.44 -10.87
CA ASP A 327 -28.01 -5.12 -10.65
C ASP A 327 -28.79 -4.47 -9.50
N LEU A 328 -28.11 -3.85 -8.54
CA LEU A 328 -28.69 -3.06 -7.46
C LEU A 328 -29.00 -1.60 -7.87
N GLY A 329 -28.86 -1.24 -9.14
CA GLY A 329 -29.15 0.09 -9.67
C GLY A 329 -28.24 1.21 -9.17
N ARG A 330 -27.00 0.88 -8.74
CA ARG A 330 -26.07 1.85 -8.16
C ARG A 330 -25.27 2.60 -9.21
N LYS A 331 -24.91 3.86 -8.93
CA LYS A 331 -23.91 4.58 -9.72
C LYS A 331 -22.54 3.98 -9.44
N ILE A 332 -21.75 3.70 -10.47
CA ILE A 332 -20.49 2.99 -10.38
C ILE A 332 -19.43 3.74 -11.16
N ALA A 333 -18.22 3.83 -10.63
CA ALA A 333 -17.06 4.27 -11.39
C ALA A 333 -16.82 3.28 -12.56
N ALA A 334 -16.74 3.80 -13.76
CA ALA A 334 -16.66 2.98 -14.98
C ALA A 334 -15.29 2.27 -15.08
N ASN A 335 -15.27 1.08 -15.68
CA ASN A 335 -14.06 0.36 -16.07
C ASN A 335 -12.96 0.25 -14.99
N PRO A 336 -13.26 -0.30 -13.80
CA PRO A 336 -12.24 -0.43 -12.73
C PRO A 336 -11.14 -1.41 -13.14
N GLN A 337 -9.87 -1.00 -12.96
CA GLN A 337 -8.67 -1.77 -13.33
C GLN A 337 -7.80 -2.16 -12.12
N ALA A 338 -8.24 -1.82 -10.90
CA ALA A 338 -7.57 -2.14 -9.63
C ALA A 338 -8.14 -3.42 -8.99
N SER A 339 -7.81 -3.71 -7.74
CA SER A 339 -8.34 -4.84 -6.97
C SER A 339 -9.67 -4.55 -6.26
N PHE A 340 -10.46 -3.58 -6.74
CA PHE A 340 -11.68 -3.12 -6.08
C PHE A 340 -12.63 -2.43 -7.07
N VAL A 341 -13.86 -2.19 -6.61
CA VAL A 341 -14.88 -1.40 -7.30
C VAL A 341 -15.35 -0.26 -6.39
N PHE A 342 -15.65 0.91 -6.96
CA PHE A 342 -16.11 2.10 -6.28
C PHE A 342 -17.50 2.48 -6.78
N PHE A 343 -18.49 2.57 -5.88
CA PHE A 343 -19.88 2.84 -6.24
C PHE A 343 -20.66 3.53 -5.10
N ASP A 344 -21.76 4.20 -5.48
CA ASP A 344 -22.65 4.92 -4.58
C ASP A 344 -23.60 3.95 -3.87
N VAL A 345 -23.58 3.94 -2.54
CA VAL A 345 -24.48 3.12 -1.71
C VAL A 345 -25.72 3.88 -1.26
N GLY A 346 -25.83 5.20 -1.53
CA GLY A 346 -26.99 6.02 -1.23
C GLY A 346 -27.16 6.36 0.27
N MET A 347 -26.17 6.05 1.10
CA MET A 347 -26.11 6.39 2.53
C MET A 347 -24.69 6.75 2.95
N PRO A 348 -24.46 7.46 4.07
CA PRO A 348 -23.11 7.74 4.56
C PRO A 348 -22.27 6.48 4.67
N ASN A 349 -21.03 6.52 4.15
CA ASN A 349 -20.19 5.31 4.05
C ASN A 349 -19.88 4.69 5.42
N SER A 350 -19.81 5.47 6.50
CA SER A 350 -19.67 4.93 7.86
C SER A 350 -20.85 4.07 8.26
N VAL A 351 -22.09 4.53 8.00
CA VAL A 351 -23.33 3.78 8.28
C VAL A 351 -23.40 2.51 7.44
N PHE A 352 -23.01 2.61 6.16
CA PHE A 352 -22.93 1.44 5.28
C PHE A 352 -21.93 0.41 5.82
N ALA A 353 -20.74 0.85 6.24
CA ALA A 353 -19.71 -0.05 6.77
C ALA A 353 -20.15 -0.76 8.06
N GLU A 354 -20.89 -0.08 8.95
CA GLU A 354 -21.48 -0.69 10.15
C GLU A 354 -22.50 -1.77 9.79
N LYS A 355 -23.40 -1.48 8.84
CA LYS A 355 -24.40 -2.46 8.36
C LYS A 355 -23.73 -3.68 7.69
N MET A 356 -22.71 -3.47 6.87
CA MET A 356 -21.95 -4.56 6.25
C MET A 356 -21.20 -5.39 7.30
N MET A 357 -20.62 -4.75 8.31
CA MET A 357 -19.96 -5.45 9.42
C MET A 357 -20.93 -6.31 10.23
N ALA A 358 -22.18 -5.88 10.43
CA ALA A 358 -23.23 -6.69 11.06
C ALA A 358 -23.56 -7.96 10.26
N GLU A 359 -23.34 -7.96 8.94
CA GLU A 359 -23.45 -9.11 8.05
C GLU A 359 -22.12 -9.90 7.90
N GLY A 360 -21.10 -9.58 8.71
CA GLY A 360 -19.81 -10.25 8.70
C GLY A 360 -18.91 -9.85 7.50
N VAL A 361 -19.07 -8.65 6.97
CA VAL A 361 -18.23 -8.12 5.88
C VAL A 361 -17.60 -6.80 6.29
N ARG A 362 -16.27 -6.77 6.39
CA ARG A 362 -15.51 -5.55 6.67
C ARG A 362 -15.16 -4.82 5.40
N VAL A 363 -15.77 -3.65 5.18
CA VAL A 363 -15.45 -2.71 4.10
C VAL A 363 -14.81 -1.45 4.65
N VAL A 364 -14.32 -0.55 3.75
CA VAL A 364 -13.80 0.74 4.19
C VAL A 364 -14.94 1.64 4.69
N GLY A 365 -14.80 2.19 5.91
CA GLY A 365 -15.84 3.03 6.53
C GLY A 365 -15.58 4.54 6.45
N ARG A 366 -14.53 4.97 5.74
CA ARG A 366 -14.22 6.40 5.56
C ARG A 366 -14.88 6.96 4.31
N ALA A 367 -15.23 8.25 4.37
CA ALA A 367 -15.68 9.00 3.21
C ALA A 367 -14.51 9.58 2.40
N TRP A 368 -14.78 9.93 1.14
CA TRP A 368 -13.93 10.77 0.31
C TRP A 368 -14.64 12.10 0.06
N PRO A 369 -13.94 13.24 0.10
CA PRO A 369 -14.57 14.55 -0.13
C PRO A 369 -15.33 14.60 -1.46
N GLY A 370 -16.63 14.96 -1.39
CA GLY A 370 -17.55 14.94 -2.52
C GLY A 370 -18.11 13.57 -2.91
N TYR A 371 -17.76 12.51 -2.17
CA TYR A 371 -18.18 11.12 -2.38
C TYR A 371 -18.57 10.45 -1.05
N GLU A 372 -19.28 11.16 -0.18
CA GLU A 372 -19.59 10.74 1.20
C GLU A 372 -20.48 9.49 1.27
N THR A 373 -21.27 9.26 0.20
CA THR A 373 -22.14 8.08 0.07
C THR A 373 -21.54 6.96 -0.77
N TRP A 374 -20.30 7.14 -1.24
CA TRP A 374 -19.61 6.14 -2.05
C TRP A 374 -18.76 5.21 -1.19
N THR A 375 -18.70 3.96 -1.59
CA THR A 375 -17.86 2.94 -0.94
C THR A 375 -16.89 2.32 -1.92
N ARG A 376 -15.79 1.78 -1.41
CA ARG A 376 -14.84 0.97 -2.14
C ARG A 376 -14.82 -0.43 -1.56
N ILE A 377 -15.13 -1.44 -2.38
CA ILE A 377 -15.12 -2.85 -1.99
C ILE A 377 -14.02 -3.56 -2.75
N SER A 378 -13.12 -4.22 -2.02
CA SER A 378 -12.01 -5.00 -2.57
C SER A 378 -12.50 -6.35 -3.09
N VAL A 379 -11.79 -6.90 -4.07
CA VAL A 379 -11.97 -8.30 -4.50
C VAL A 379 -11.55 -9.23 -3.35
N GLY A 380 -12.42 -10.17 -3.02
CA GLY A 380 -12.18 -11.28 -2.09
C GLY A 380 -11.97 -12.61 -2.82
N ASP A 381 -11.73 -13.67 -2.07
CA ASP A 381 -11.84 -15.03 -2.60
C ASP A 381 -13.33 -15.46 -2.70
N ASP A 382 -13.58 -16.68 -3.15
CA ASP A 382 -14.95 -17.11 -3.45
C ASP A 382 -15.90 -16.98 -2.26
N TRP A 383 -15.50 -17.42 -1.05
CA TRP A 383 -16.37 -17.33 0.13
C TRP A 383 -16.58 -15.90 0.60
N GLU A 384 -15.58 -15.02 0.49
CA GLU A 384 -15.69 -13.60 0.81
C GLU A 384 -16.63 -12.91 -0.17
N MET A 385 -16.48 -13.21 -1.46
CA MET A 385 -17.34 -12.68 -2.51
C MET A 385 -18.80 -13.12 -2.35
N ASP A 386 -19.06 -14.39 -2.00
CA ASP A 386 -20.41 -14.92 -1.75
C ASP A 386 -21.05 -14.20 -0.55
N ARG A 387 -20.32 -14.06 0.54
CA ARG A 387 -20.81 -13.35 1.74
C ARG A 387 -21.07 -11.88 1.43
N CYS A 388 -20.15 -11.22 0.71
CA CYS A 388 -20.29 -9.82 0.33
C CYS A 388 -21.53 -9.59 -0.54
N GLU A 389 -21.77 -10.45 -1.52
CA GLU A 389 -22.96 -10.35 -2.38
C GLU A 389 -24.26 -10.48 -1.57
N ALA A 390 -24.33 -11.46 -0.67
CA ALA A 390 -25.49 -11.64 0.21
C ALA A 390 -25.72 -10.42 1.11
N ALA A 391 -24.65 -9.89 1.72
CA ALA A 391 -24.69 -8.70 2.56
C ALA A 391 -25.13 -7.46 1.78
N LEU A 392 -24.58 -7.24 0.58
CA LEU A 392 -24.95 -6.11 -0.28
C LEU A 392 -26.43 -6.12 -0.67
N LYS A 393 -26.96 -7.28 -1.07
CA LYS A 393 -28.38 -7.44 -1.37
C LYS A 393 -29.27 -7.11 -0.17
N LYS A 394 -28.89 -7.55 1.03
CA LYS A 394 -29.65 -7.29 2.26
C LYS A 394 -29.57 -5.83 2.70
N VAL A 395 -28.39 -5.23 2.70
CA VAL A 395 -28.14 -3.87 3.22
C VAL A 395 -28.65 -2.80 2.25
N LEU A 396 -28.62 -3.04 0.93
CA LEU A 396 -28.98 -2.06 -0.10
C LEU A 396 -30.39 -2.26 -0.66
N ALA A 397 -31.08 -3.35 -0.36
CA ALA A 397 -32.49 -3.56 -0.72
C ALA A 397 -33.47 -2.94 0.32
N ALA A 398 -32.97 -2.57 1.49
CA ALA A 398 -33.69 -1.87 2.54
C ALA A 398 -33.52 -0.35 2.39
#